data_77eed126b8a217ee33a83f832fd9c59f
#
_entry.id   77eed126b8a217ee33a83f832fd9c59f
#
_cell.length_a   1.000
_cell.length_b   1.000
_cell.length_c   1.000
_cell.angle_alpha   90.00
_cell.angle_beta   90.00
_cell.angle_gamma   90.00
#
_symmetry.space_group_name_H-M   'P 1'
#
loop_
_entity.id
_entity.type
_entity.pdbx_description
1 polymer ?
#
loop_
_entity_poly.entity_id
_entity_poly.type
_entity_poly.pdbx_seq_one_letter_code
_entity_poly.pdbx_strand_id
1 'polypeptide(L)'
;MAKKSTPMEEALWKSADKLRGSVEPAEYKHVVLSLFFLKFASDKFETQRRMIAQKHGEKFIDIIAFYTKDNVFYLPAASRWSYIMENAKQDDIALKIDTALYTIEKANPALKGALPDNYYSRLGIDTSKLASLLDEINRINTDDSENDIIGRVYEYFLGKFALAEGKGKGEFYTPKCIVNLIAELIEPYDGTLYDPCCGSGGMFVQSLKFVETHSGNKRKVSIYGQEYTSTTFKLAKMNLAIRGISANLGETAANTFTNDQHKDLKADYIMANPPFNQKEWRADDELTDDPRWSGYEVPPTSNANYGWILNIVSKLSQNGVAGFLLANGALSDDGTELKIRRRLIENNLVEAIIILPRNLFYTTDISVTLWILNRNKKARDVEKNGETIRYRGREREILFMDLRQMGSPFEKKYVELTESDRAKVAATYHAWQRDGHGDAYRNIPEFCYSASFDEVAEKGFTLVPSRYIEFINRDETLDFDTKMKSLQAELQGLLSEEEKSKADLLEVFRELGYEIKV
;
A
#
# COMPACT_ATOMS: atom_id res chain seq x y z
N MET A 1 -27.60 16.18 -23.55
CA MET A 1 -26.39 15.85 -22.78
C MET A 1 -26.77 14.82 -21.74
N ALA A 2 -26.38 13.54 -21.90
CA ALA A 2 -26.63 12.51 -20.92
C ALA A 2 -25.80 12.86 -19.67
N LYS A 3 -26.44 12.99 -18.50
CA LYS A 3 -25.75 13.08 -17.20
C LYS A 3 -24.84 11.86 -17.08
N LYS A 4 -23.51 12.05 -17.09
CA LYS A 4 -22.56 11.00 -16.67
C LYS A 4 -23.02 10.52 -15.28
N SER A 5 -23.42 9.26 -15.17
CA SER A 5 -23.71 8.66 -13.86
C SER A 5 -22.47 8.79 -12.98
N THR A 6 -22.65 9.36 -11.80
CA THR A 6 -21.57 9.42 -10.80
C THR A 6 -21.14 7.98 -10.51
N PRO A 7 -19.84 7.63 -10.54
CA PRO A 7 -19.39 6.30 -10.16
C PRO A 7 -19.96 5.89 -8.79
N MET A 8 -20.35 4.64 -8.64
CA MET A 8 -20.97 4.11 -7.42
C MET A 8 -20.12 4.44 -6.18
N GLU A 9 -18.82 4.26 -6.29
CA GLU A 9 -17.86 4.52 -5.22
C GLU A 9 -17.87 5.98 -4.76
N GLU A 10 -18.03 6.92 -5.69
CA GLU A 10 -18.11 8.36 -5.37
C GLU A 10 -19.44 8.73 -4.70
N ALA A 11 -20.55 8.11 -5.12
CA ALA A 11 -21.86 8.32 -4.49
C ALA A 11 -21.83 7.82 -3.03
N LEU A 12 -21.25 6.67 -2.81
CA LEU A 12 -21.06 6.08 -1.49
C LEU A 12 -20.15 6.95 -0.60
N TRP A 13 -19.06 7.46 -1.16
CA TRP A 13 -18.19 8.38 -0.44
C TRP A 13 -18.92 9.64 0.02
N LYS A 14 -19.70 10.25 -0.85
CA LYS A 14 -20.51 11.44 -0.51
C LYS A 14 -21.51 11.18 0.62
N SER A 15 -22.08 9.97 0.66
CA SER A 15 -23.00 9.58 1.74
C SER A 15 -22.29 9.30 3.05
N ALA A 16 -21.19 8.60 2.96
CA ALA A 16 -20.32 8.37 4.10
C ALA A 16 -19.80 9.71 4.68
N ASP A 17 -19.44 10.66 3.83
CA ASP A 17 -18.91 11.97 4.23
C ASP A 17 -19.90 12.80 5.10
N LYS A 18 -21.20 12.49 5.06
CA LYS A 18 -22.21 13.11 5.96
C LYS A 18 -22.00 12.76 7.43
N LEU A 19 -21.30 11.67 7.75
CA LEU A 19 -20.91 11.33 9.12
C LEU A 19 -19.69 12.14 9.59
N ARG A 20 -18.97 12.79 8.69
CA ARG A 20 -17.84 13.66 9.05
C ARG A 20 -18.31 14.77 9.98
N GLY A 21 -17.60 14.94 11.09
CA GLY A 21 -18.00 15.88 12.16
C GLY A 21 -18.92 15.29 13.24
N SER A 22 -19.44 14.05 13.05
CA SER A 22 -20.12 13.31 14.12
C SER A 22 -19.23 12.27 14.79
N VAL A 23 -18.13 11.91 14.13
CA VAL A 23 -17.15 10.91 14.58
C VAL A 23 -15.77 11.47 14.25
N GLU A 24 -14.76 11.17 15.07
CA GLU A 24 -13.39 11.56 14.79
C GLU A 24 -12.89 10.94 13.46
N PRO A 25 -12.06 11.66 12.67
CA PRO A 25 -11.60 11.18 11.37
C PRO A 25 -10.97 9.79 11.40
N ALA A 26 -10.20 9.47 12.43
CA ALA A 26 -9.55 8.17 12.61
C ALA A 26 -10.56 7.02 12.84
N GLU A 27 -11.69 7.32 13.47
CA GLU A 27 -12.75 6.36 13.80
C GLU A 27 -13.73 6.17 12.62
N TYR A 28 -13.95 7.22 11.85
CA TYR A 28 -14.91 7.25 10.76
C TYR A 28 -14.72 6.15 9.69
N LYS A 29 -13.46 5.88 9.31
CA LYS A 29 -13.14 4.81 8.35
C LYS A 29 -13.60 3.43 8.82
N HIS A 30 -13.46 3.16 10.11
CA HIS A 30 -13.84 1.87 10.70
C HIS A 30 -15.35 1.67 10.72
N VAL A 31 -16.11 2.74 11.00
CA VAL A 31 -17.58 2.73 10.92
C VAL A 31 -18.04 2.34 9.53
N VAL A 32 -17.53 3.03 8.52
CA VAL A 32 -17.97 2.82 7.14
C VAL A 32 -17.55 1.45 6.61
N LEU A 33 -16.29 1.07 6.79
CA LEU A 33 -15.75 -0.16 6.23
C LEU A 33 -16.33 -1.42 6.89
N SER A 34 -16.69 -1.38 8.18
CA SER A 34 -17.34 -2.53 8.83
C SER A 34 -18.81 -2.69 8.41
N LEU A 35 -19.52 -1.61 8.06
CA LEU A 35 -20.86 -1.73 7.46
C LEU A 35 -20.81 -2.32 6.04
N PHE A 36 -19.82 -1.92 5.25
CA PHE A 36 -19.59 -2.55 3.95
C PHE A 36 -19.28 -4.04 4.09
N PHE A 37 -18.42 -4.39 5.06
CA PHE A 37 -18.16 -5.78 5.37
C PHE A 37 -19.45 -6.53 5.68
N LEU A 38 -20.29 -5.98 6.57
CA LEU A 38 -21.54 -6.61 7.00
C LEU A 38 -22.51 -6.82 5.83
N LYS A 39 -22.73 -5.79 5.01
CA LYS A 39 -23.57 -5.87 3.81
C LYS A 39 -23.10 -6.98 2.88
N PHE A 40 -21.82 -6.98 2.57
CA PHE A 40 -21.24 -7.93 1.64
C PHE A 40 -21.23 -9.37 2.17
N ALA A 41 -20.79 -9.56 3.41
CA ALA A 41 -20.82 -10.89 4.02
C ALA A 41 -22.25 -11.45 3.99
N SER A 42 -23.26 -10.59 4.22
CA SER A 42 -24.66 -10.97 4.18
C SER A 42 -25.12 -11.34 2.77
N ASP A 43 -24.78 -10.56 1.75
CA ASP A 43 -25.18 -10.86 0.37
C ASP A 43 -24.57 -12.16 -0.13
N LYS A 44 -23.28 -12.38 0.12
CA LYS A 44 -22.61 -13.66 -0.19
C LYS A 44 -23.24 -14.83 0.56
N PHE A 45 -23.53 -14.63 1.83
CA PHE A 45 -24.21 -15.65 2.64
C PHE A 45 -25.57 -16.02 2.07
N GLU A 46 -26.42 -15.04 1.73
CA GLU A 46 -27.76 -15.30 1.19
C GLU A 46 -27.70 -15.95 -0.20
N THR A 47 -26.74 -15.60 -1.01
CA THR A 47 -26.51 -16.25 -2.31
C THR A 47 -26.09 -17.71 -2.14
N GLN A 48 -25.14 -17.98 -1.23
CA GLN A 48 -24.72 -19.35 -0.92
C GLN A 48 -25.86 -20.16 -0.30
N ARG A 49 -26.64 -19.55 0.60
CA ARG A 49 -27.80 -20.18 1.24
C ARG A 49 -28.82 -20.65 0.21
N ARG A 50 -29.14 -19.79 -0.78
CA ARG A 50 -30.02 -20.15 -1.91
C ARG A 50 -29.46 -21.31 -2.71
N MET A 51 -28.16 -21.30 -3.02
CA MET A 51 -27.51 -22.40 -3.75
C MET A 51 -27.53 -23.72 -2.98
N ILE A 52 -27.30 -23.69 -1.65
CA ILE A 52 -27.37 -24.87 -0.79
C ILE A 52 -28.81 -25.42 -0.78
N ALA A 53 -29.82 -24.57 -0.59
CA ALA A 53 -31.23 -24.96 -0.60
C ALA A 53 -31.61 -25.65 -1.92
N GLN A 54 -31.21 -25.06 -3.04
CA GLN A 54 -31.50 -25.62 -4.39
C GLN A 54 -30.78 -26.93 -4.66
N LYS A 55 -29.49 -27.04 -4.26
CA LYS A 55 -28.64 -28.19 -4.61
C LYS A 55 -28.78 -29.35 -3.63
N HIS A 56 -28.97 -29.07 -2.36
CA HIS A 56 -28.92 -30.05 -1.26
C HIS A 56 -30.23 -30.14 -0.45
N GLY A 57 -31.06 -29.10 -0.54
CA GLY A 57 -32.33 -28.99 0.20
C GLY A 57 -32.27 -28.12 1.46
N GLU A 58 -33.42 -27.62 1.89
CA GLU A 58 -33.59 -26.67 3.01
C GLU A 58 -32.94 -27.13 4.33
N LYS A 59 -32.92 -28.43 4.61
CA LYS A 59 -32.34 -29.00 5.84
C LYS A 59 -30.83 -28.79 6.01
N PHE A 60 -30.13 -28.37 4.93
CA PHE A 60 -28.67 -28.20 4.96
C PHE A 60 -28.24 -26.73 5.09
N ILE A 61 -29.16 -25.77 5.01
CA ILE A 61 -28.87 -24.32 5.02
C ILE A 61 -28.23 -23.79 6.31
N ASP A 62 -28.36 -24.53 7.43
CA ASP A 62 -27.76 -24.11 8.71
C ASP A 62 -26.47 -24.86 9.03
N ILE A 63 -25.94 -25.67 8.09
CA ILE A 63 -24.68 -26.39 8.26
C ILE A 63 -23.51 -25.51 7.83
N ILE A 64 -22.73 -25.01 8.78
CA ILE A 64 -21.61 -24.07 8.60
C ILE A 64 -20.59 -24.58 7.54
N ALA A 65 -20.32 -25.89 7.52
CA ALA A 65 -19.34 -26.49 6.61
C ALA A 65 -19.63 -26.22 5.11
N PHE A 66 -20.90 -26.07 4.71
CA PHE A 66 -21.28 -25.76 3.34
C PHE A 66 -20.92 -24.31 2.92
N TYR A 67 -20.74 -23.41 3.89
CA TYR A 67 -20.33 -22.04 3.67
C TYR A 67 -18.80 -21.92 3.68
N THR A 68 -18.15 -22.47 4.70
CA THR A 68 -16.69 -22.38 4.87
C THR A 68 -15.92 -23.06 3.73
N LYS A 69 -16.47 -24.13 3.15
CA LYS A 69 -15.89 -24.80 1.98
C LYS A 69 -15.70 -23.87 0.79
N ASP A 70 -16.62 -22.94 0.60
CA ASP A 70 -16.64 -21.99 -0.51
C ASP A 70 -16.14 -20.59 -0.09
N ASN A 71 -15.45 -20.49 1.06
CA ASN A 71 -14.96 -19.25 1.66
C ASN A 71 -16.08 -18.20 1.89
N VAL A 72 -17.26 -18.65 2.27
CA VAL A 72 -18.37 -17.80 2.65
C VAL A 72 -18.52 -17.82 4.18
N PHE A 73 -18.68 -16.66 4.79
CA PHE A 73 -18.94 -16.56 6.23
C PHE A 73 -20.36 -17.00 6.55
N TYR A 74 -20.51 -17.75 7.64
CA TYR A 74 -21.83 -18.09 8.16
C TYR A 74 -22.39 -16.93 8.98
N LEU A 75 -23.61 -16.50 8.67
CA LEU A 75 -24.28 -15.39 9.36
C LEU A 75 -25.52 -15.88 10.12
N PRO A 76 -25.52 -15.83 11.47
CA PRO A 76 -26.71 -16.00 12.28
C PRO A 76 -27.83 -15.03 11.88
N ALA A 77 -29.10 -15.39 12.10
CA ALA A 77 -30.24 -14.62 11.60
C ALA A 77 -30.20 -13.13 12.00
N ALA A 78 -29.89 -12.84 13.29
CA ALA A 78 -29.79 -11.47 13.80
C ALA A 78 -28.54 -10.70 13.31
N SER A 79 -27.69 -11.33 12.50
CA SER A 79 -26.48 -10.70 11.92
C SER A 79 -26.62 -10.43 10.43
N ARG A 80 -27.75 -10.77 9.82
CA ARG A 80 -27.96 -10.58 8.39
C ARG A 80 -28.33 -9.13 8.08
N TRP A 81 -27.95 -8.69 6.90
CA TRP A 81 -28.24 -7.32 6.47
C TRP A 81 -29.73 -6.99 6.46
N SER A 82 -30.58 -7.95 6.08
CA SER A 82 -32.04 -7.80 6.14
C SER A 82 -32.54 -7.44 7.54
N TYR A 83 -32.03 -8.14 8.57
CA TYR A 83 -32.37 -7.83 9.96
C TYR A 83 -31.92 -6.43 10.38
N ILE A 84 -30.73 -6.01 9.98
CA ILE A 84 -30.22 -4.65 10.25
C ILE A 84 -31.10 -3.60 9.58
N MET A 85 -31.49 -3.81 8.31
CA MET A 85 -32.34 -2.88 7.58
C MET A 85 -33.75 -2.78 8.14
N GLU A 86 -34.36 -3.89 8.58
CA GLU A 86 -35.66 -3.91 9.26
C GLU A 86 -35.66 -3.09 10.56
N ASN A 87 -34.49 -2.97 11.20
CA ASN A 87 -34.32 -2.28 12.47
C ASN A 87 -33.57 -0.92 12.32
N ALA A 88 -33.28 -0.47 11.12
CA ALA A 88 -32.38 0.66 10.86
C ALA A 88 -32.79 2.00 11.51
N LYS A 89 -34.11 2.18 11.79
CA LYS A 89 -34.67 3.39 12.39
C LYS A 89 -34.93 3.28 13.89
N GLN A 90 -34.56 2.17 14.51
CA GLN A 90 -34.75 1.97 15.96
C GLN A 90 -33.59 2.60 16.74
N ASP A 91 -33.87 3.09 17.94
CA ASP A 91 -32.87 3.80 18.77
C ASP A 91 -31.70 2.90 19.17
N ASP A 92 -31.90 1.59 19.21
CA ASP A 92 -30.88 0.59 19.55
C ASP A 92 -30.14 0.01 18.33
N ILE A 93 -30.24 0.63 17.14
CA ILE A 93 -29.59 0.15 15.92
C ILE A 93 -28.07 0.01 16.06
N ALA A 94 -27.42 0.92 16.78
CA ALA A 94 -25.98 0.84 17.06
C ALA A 94 -25.61 -0.45 17.81
N LEU A 95 -26.39 -0.81 18.84
CA LEU A 95 -26.21 -2.06 19.60
C LEU A 95 -26.48 -3.29 18.73
N LYS A 96 -27.47 -3.24 17.85
CA LYS A 96 -27.78 -4.34 16.93
C LYS A 96 -26.64 -4.57 15.93
N ILE A 97 -26.02 -3.51 15.42
CA ILE A 97 -24.84 -3.63 14.55
C ILE A 97 -23.66 -4.25 15.30
N ASP A 98 -23.35 -3.77 16.51
CA ASP A 98 -22.28 -4.33 17.34
C ASP A 98 -22.54 -5.83 17.63
N THR A 99 -23.77 -6.18 17.99
CA THR A 99 -24.18 -7.57 18.23
C THR A 99 -24.05 -8.43 16.96
N ALA A 100 -24.41 -7.88 15.80
CA ALA A 100 -24.28 -8.57 14.51
C ALA A 100 -22.81 -8.89 14.20
N LEU A 101 -21.92 -7.91 14.32
CA LEU A 101 -20.48 -8.07 14.09
C LEU A 101 -19.87 -9.09 15.07
N TYR A 102 -20.19 -8.99 16.35
CA TYR A 102 -19.73 -9.94 17.37
C TYR A 102 -20.19 -11.38 17.09
N THR A 103 -21.44 -11.58 16.73
CA THR A 103 -21.96 -12.93 16.45
C THR A 103 -21.43 -13.53 15.16
N ILE A 104 -21.14 -12.71 14.13
CA ILE A 104 -20.43 -13.14 12.94
C ILE A 104 -19.03 -13.60 13.29
N GLU A 105 -18.28 -12.84 14.08
CA GLU A 105 -16.93 -13.21 14.50
C GLU A 105 -16.92 -14.53 15.28
N LYS A 106 -17.87 -14.72 16.19
CA LYS A 106 -18.02 -15.97 16.96
C LYS A 106 -18.33 -17.19 16.10
N ALA A 107 -19.15 -17.01 15.07
CA ALA A 107 -19.52 -18.09 14.16
C ALA A 107 -18.43 -18.45 13.14
N ASN A 108 -17.43 -17.59 12.95
CA ASN A 108 -16.39 -17.74 11.93
C ASN A 108 -14.99 -17.60 12.51
N PRO A 109 -14.29 -18.71 12.84
CA PRO A 109 -12.94 -18.64 13.43
C PRO A 109 -11.92 -17.83 12.63
N ALA A 110 -12.05 -17.79 11.31
CA ALA A 110 -11.19 -16.98 10.43
C ALA A 110 -11.29 -15.47 10.69
N LEU A 111 -12.39 -15.01 11.31
CA LEU A 111 -12.60 -13.59 11.66
C LEU A 111 -12.21 -13.27 13.11
N LYS A 112 -11.65 -14.19 13.86
CA LYS A 112 -11.29 -13.96 15.27
C LYS A 112 -10.40 -12.73 15.43
N GLY A 113 -10.88 -11.73 16.18
CA GLY A 113 -10.19 -10.45 16.40
C GLY A 113 -10.16 -9.53 15.19
N ALA A 114 -11.00 -9.79 14.17
CA ALA A 114 -11.04 -8.98 12.95
C ALA A 114 -12.09 -7.86 13.00
N LEU A 115 -13.20 -8.08 13.68
CA LEU A 115 -14.31 -7.14 13.64
C LEU A 115 -14.26 -6.15 14.82
N PRO A 116 -14.84 -4.95 14.67
CA PRO A 116 -14.98 -3.99 15.76
C PRO A 116 -15.85 -4.58 16.89
N ASP A 117 -15.48 -4.30 18.13
CA ASP A 117 -16.21 -4.73 19.32
C ASP A 117 -16.78 -3.51 20.06
N ASN A 118 -18.09 -3.51 20.34
CA ASN A 118 -18.85 -2.43 20.98
C ASN A 118 -18.54 -1.05 20.39
N TYR A 119 -18.40 -0.97 19.08
CA TYR A 119 -17.85 0.20 18.42
C TYR A 119 -18.90 1.27 18.17
N TYR A 120 -20.05 0.87 17.61
CA TYR A 120 -21.14 1.79 17.24
C TYR A 120 -21.85 2.36 18.46
N SER A 121 -22.10 1.53 19.47
CA SER A 121 -22.72 1.94 20.73
C SER A 121 -21.86 2.96 21.48
N ARG A 122 -20.53 2.81 21.43
CA ARG A 122 -19.59 3.72 22.10
C ARG A 122 -19.49 5.09 21.44
N LEU A 123 -19.61 5.15 20.11
CA LEU A 123 -19.43 6.40 19.35
C LEU A 123 -20.62 7.36 19.46
N GLY A 124 -21.78 6.90 19.94
CA GLY A 124 -22.97 7.77 20.08
C GLY A 124 -23.42 8.40 18.76
N ILE A 125 -23.31 7.67 17.65
CA ILE A 125 -23.70 8.17 16.34
C ILE A 125 -25.22 8.38 16.31
N ASP A 126 -25.65 9.53 15.82
CA ASP A 126 -27.06 9.85 15.63
C ASP A 126 -27.76 8.78 14.77
N THR A 127 -28.88 8.23 15.28
CA THR A 127 -29.64 7.14 14.65
C THR A 127 -30.08 7.51 13.23
N SER A 128 -30.47 8.76 12.98
CA SER A 128 -30.94 9.20 11.67
C SER A 128 -29.79 9.23 10.63
N LYS A 129 -28.60 9.62 11.04
CA LYS A 129 -27.41 9.62 10.18
C LYS A 129 -26.95 8.19 9.89
N LEU A 130 -26.99 7.32 10.90
CA LEU A 130 -26.65 5.92 10.74
C LEU A 130 -27.64 5.21 9.81
N ALA A 131 -28.96 5.45 9.98
CA ALA A 131 -30.00 4.94 9.09
C ALA A 131 -29.81 5.43 7.64
N SER A 132 -29.49 6.71 7.45
CA SER A 132 -29.20 7.26 6.11
C SER A 132 -28.00 6.57 5.44
N LEU A 133 -26.94 6.28 6.19
CA LEU A 133 -25.78 5.54 5.68
C LEU A 133 -26.15 4.10 5.33
N LEU A 134 -26.91 3.41 6.18
CA LEU A 134 -27.40 2.06 5.91
C LEU A 134 -28.24 2.01 4.64
N ASP A 135 -29.15 2.97 4.43
CA ASP A 135 -29.97 3.07 3.23
C ASP A 135 -29.12 3.23 1.95
N GLU A 136 -28.07 4.05 2.00
CA GLU A 136 -27.17 4.22 0.84
C GLU A 136 -26.35 2.96 0.55
N ILE A 137 -25.83 2.30 1.59
CA ILE A 137 -25.09 1.04 1.45
C ILE A 137 -26.04 -0.05 0.91
N ASN A 138 -27.30 -0.06 1.32
CA ASN A 138 -28.29 -1.03 0.85
C ASN A 138 -28.58 -0.94 -0.65
N ARG A 139 -28.36 0.22 -1.28
CA ARG A 139 -28.54 0.40 -2.74
C ARG A 139 -27.44 -0.22 -3.59
N ILE A 140 -26.36 -0.70 -2.96
CA ILE A 140 -25.26 -1.36 -3.67
C ILE A 140 -25.74 -2.72 -4.14
N ASN A 141 -25.70 -2.94 -5.45
CA ASN A 141 -25.89 -4.28 -6.00
C ASN A 141 -24.56 -5.03 -5.95
N THR A 142 -24.52 -6.10 -5.16
CA THR A 142 -23.33 -6.96 -4.98
C THR A 142 -23.41 -8.25 -5.79
N ASP A 143 -24.48 -8.47 -6.55
CA ASP A 143 -24.73 -9.69 -7.33
C ASP A 143 -23.88 -9.79 -8.63
N ASP A 144 -23.06 -8.77 -8.93
CA ASP A 144 -22.21 -8.77 -10.12
C ASP A 144 -20.97 -9.64 -9.88
N SER A 145 -21.09 -10.93 -10.21
CA SER A 145 -20.10 -11.98 -9.95
C SER A 145 -18.79 -11.83 -10.76
N GLU A 146 -18.76 -10.95 -11.75
CA GLU A 146 -17.59 -10.75 -12.61
C GLU A 146 -16.60 -9.69 -12.11
N ASN A 147 -17.01 -8.85 -11.14
CA ASN A 147 -16.19 -7.76 -10.64
C ASN A 147 -16.01 -7.84 -9.12
N ASP A 148 -14.79 -7.73 -8.64
CA ASP A 148 -14.46 -7.51 -7.21
C ASP A 148 -14.95 -6.11 -6.77
N ILE A 149 -16.28 -5.91 -6.78
CA ILE A 149 -16.94 -4.65 -6.42
C ILE A 149 -16.50 -4.21 -5.03
N ILE A 150 -16.40 -5.16 -4.10
CA ILE A 150 -16.09 -4.88 -2.72
C ILE A 150 -14.63 -4.53 -2.55
N GLY A 151 -13.76 -5.28 -3.20
CA GLY A 151 -12.35 -4.92 -3.25
C GLY A 151 -12.17 -3.50 -3.77
N ARG A 152 -12.86 -3.13 -4.86
CA ARG A 152 -12.80 -1.77 -5.42
C ARG A 152 -13.34 -0.72 -4.46
N VAL A 153 -14.51 -0.95 -3.86
CA VAL A 153 -15.09 -0.03 -2.86
C VAL A 153 -14.15 0.13 -1.66
N TYR A 154 -13.62 -0.99 -1.15
CA TYR A 154 -12.70 -0.98 -0.02
C TYR A 154 -11.42 -0.19 -0.34
N GLU A 155 -10.79 -0.46 -1.48
CA GLU A 155 -9.59 0.25 -1.94
C GLU A 155 -9.87 1.75 -2.18
N TYR A 156 -11.00 2.07 -2.80
CA TYR A 156 -11.42 3.45 -3.04
C TYR A 156 -11.57 4.22 -1.72
N PHE A 157 -12.26 3.62 -0.74
CA PHE A 157 -12.45 4.25 0.56
C PHE A 157 -11.15 4.40 1.33
N LEU A 158 -10.28 3.38 1.34
CA LEU A 158 -8.96 3.49 1.95
C LEU A 158 -8.13 4.61 1.32
N GLY A 159 -8.15 4.74 -0.01
CA GLY A 159 -7.50 5.83 -0.73
C GLY A 159 -8.09 7.21 -0.38
N LYS A 160 -9.41 7.34 -0.33
CA LYS A 160 -10.08 8.59 0.04
C LYS A 160 -9.86 8.98 1.51
N PHE A 161 -9.82 8.01 2.42
CA PHE A 161 -9.45 8.26 3.82
C PHE A 161 -8.00 8.75 3.93
N ALA A 162 -7.07 8.12 3.24
CA ALA A 162 -5.68 8.55 3.21
C ALA A 162 -5.53 10.00 2.69
N LEU A 163 -6.29 10.36 1.64
CA LEU A 163 -6.36 11.73 1.12
C LEU A 163 -6.92 12.72 2.14
N ALA A 164 -7.94 12.32 2.90
CA ALA A 164 -8.64 13.19 3.87
C ALA A 164 -7.84 13.38 5.17
N GLU A 165 -7.13 12.36 5.62
CA GLU A 165 -6.28 12.40 6.82
C GLU A 165 -5.04 13.29 6.64
N GLY A 166 -4.55 13.45 5.41
CA GLY A 166 -3.48 14.38 5.06
C GLY A 166 -2.16 14.16 5.82
N LYS A 167 -1.34 15.20 5.94
CA LYS A 167 0.05 15.17 6.47
C LYS A 167 0.19 14.88 7.97
N GLY A 168 -0.84 14.52 8.69
CA GLY A 168 -0.87 14.68 10.14
C GLY A 168 -0.74 13.46 11.02
N LYS A 169 -1.15 12.27 10.62
CA LYS A 169 -1.16 11.08 11.51
C LYS A 169 -1.08 9.76 10.71
N GLY A 170 0.05 9.34 10.41
CA GLY A 170 0.70 8.07 10.66
C GLY A 170 0.28 6.80 9.94
N GLU A 171 -0.82 6.69 9.26
CA GLU A 171 -1.12 5.49 8.48
C GLU A 171 -0.80 5.75 7.01
N PHE A 172 0.37 5.30 6.57
CA PHE A 172 0.81 5.44 5.20
C PHE A 172 0.06 4.43 4.30
N TYR A 173 -0.98 4.92 3.62
CA TYR A 173 -1.54 4.18 2.49
C TYR A 173 -0.51 4.17 1.36
N THR A 174 -0.09 2.97 0.94
CA THR A 174 0.81 2.83 -0.20
C THR A 174 -0.01 2.83 -1.49
N PRO A 175 0.20 3.77 -2.40
CA PRO A 175 -0.50 3.83 -3.68
C PRO A 175 -0.34 2.54 -4.47
N LYS A 176 -1.41 2.09 -5.11
CA LYS A 176 -1.47 0.83 -5.86
C LYS A 176 -0.39 0.72 -6.94
N CYS A 177 -0.10 1.81 -7.64
CA CYS A 177 0.94 1.81 -8.67
C CYS A 177 2.32 1.46 -8.12
N ILE A 178 2.63 1.86 -6.88
CA ILE A 178 3.90 1.53 -6.21
C ILE A 178 3.91 0.07 -5.78
N VAL A 179 2.82 -0.43 -5.19
CA VAL A 179 2.74 -1.84 -4.78
C VAL A 179 2.87 -2.76 -5.98
N ASN A 180 2.20 -2.41 -7.10
CA ASN A 180 2.33 -3.16 -8.35
C ASN A 180 3.76 -3.12 -8.89
N LEU A 181 4.43 -1.95 -8.86
CA LEU A 181 5.83 -1.85 -9.25
C LEU A 181 6.72 -2.79 -8.41
N ILE A 182 6.57 -2.78 -7.09
CA ILE A 182 7.34 -3.68 -6.22
C ILE A 182 7.08 -5.14 -6.61
N ALA A 183 5.80 -5.54 -6.78
CA ALA A 183 5.44 -6.91 -7.17
C ALA A 183 6.00 -7.30 -8.55
N GLU A 184 5.97 -6.38 -9.53
CA GLU A 184 6.56 -6.58 -10.86
C GLU A 184 8.08 -6.75 -10.81
N LEU A 185 8.77 -6.13 -9.85
CA LEU A 185 10.22 -6.24 -9.69
C LEU A 185 10.65 -7.53 -8.96
N ILE A 186 9.96 -7.90 -7.87
CA ILE A 186 10.39 -9.06 -7.06
C ILE A 186 9.67 -10.36 -7.42
N GLU A 187 8.53 -10.29 -8.12
CA GLU A 187 7.78 -11.42 -8.67
C GLU A 187 7.44 -12.52 -7.64
N PRO A 188 6.56 -12.24 -6.65
CA PRO A 188 6.27 -13.15 -5.54
C PRO A 188 5.28 -14.25 -5.94
N TYR A 189 5.66 -15.15 -6.87
CA TYR A 189 4.77 -16.19 -7.40
C TYR A 189 4.49 -17.35 -6.44
N ASP A 190 5.43 -17.65 -5.55
CA ASP A 190 5.33 -18.74 -4.57
C ASP A 190 6.21 -18.48 -3.35
N GLY A 191 6.07 -19.29 -2.30
CA GLY A 191 6.85 -19.15 -1.07
C GLY A 191 6.20 -18.22 -0.04
N THR A 192 7.02 -17.65 0.82
CA THR A 192 6.59 -16.83 1.96
C THR A 192 6.74 -15.35 1.67
N LEU A 193 5.62 -14.62 1.72
CA LEU A 193 5.55 -13.16 1.61
C LEU A 193 5.33 -12.55 3.00
N TYR A 194 6.18 -11.61 3.39
CA TYR A 194 6.12 -10.95 4.69
C TYR A 194 6.07 -9.41 4.57
N ASP A 195 5.27 -8.79 5.43
CA ASP A 195 5.24 -7.34 5.63
C ASP A 195 5.29 -7.03 7.14
N PRO A 196 6.40 -6.47 7.68
CA PRO A 196 6.56 -6.18 9.10
C PRO A 196 5.73 -5.00 9.62
N CYS A 197 5.06 -4.26 8.73
CA CYS A 197 4.25 -3.06 9.04
C CYS A 197 3.08 -2.95 8.07
N CYS A 198 2.27 -4.02 8.01
CA CYS A 198 1.37 -4.32 6.90
C CYS A 198 0.18 -3.35 6.73
N GLY A 199 -0.03 -2.43 7.66
CA GLY A 199 -1.13 -1.48 7.59
C GLY A 199 -2.47 -2.20 7.40
N SER A 200 -3.24 -1.79 6.41
CA SER A 200 -4.52 -2.43 6.05
C SER A 200 -4.39 -3.72 5.21
N GLY A 201 -3.18 -4.24 5.01
CA GLY A 201 -2.91 -5.44 4.21
C GLY A 201 -2.95 -5.21 2.70
N GLY A 202 -2.87 -3.95 2.25
CA GLY A 202 -2.97 -3.59 0.83
C GLY A 202 -1.87 -4.21 -0.03
N MET A 203 -0.64 -4.34 0.49
CA MET A 203 0.46 -4.99 -0.24
C MET A 203 0.17 -6.46 -0.53
N PHE A 204 -0.38 -7.20 0.41
CA PHE A 204 -0.75 -8.60 0.20
C PHE A 204 -1.82 -8.76 -0.88
N VAL A 205 -2.85 -7.90 -0.84
CA VAL A 205 -3.93 -7.93 -1.83
C VAL A 205 -3.39 -7.72 -3.24
N GLN A 206 -2.57 -6.69 -3.45
CA GLN A 206 -2.03 -6.39 -4.78
C GLN A 206 -1.02 -7.45 -5.24
N SER A 207 -0.20 -8.00 -4.33
CA SER A 207 0.74 -9.08 -4.65
C SER A 207 0.02 -10.34 -5.13
N LEU A 208 -1.06 -10.74 -4.46
CA LEU A 208 -1.84 -11.89 -4.91
C LEU A 208 -2.59 -11.61 -6.22
N LYS A 209 -3.03 -10.37 -6.44
CA LYS A 209 -3.60 -9.97 -7.71
C LYS A 209 -2.57 -10.03 -8.84
N PHE A 210 -1.32 -9.59 -8.58
CA PHE A 210 -0.21 -9.77 -9.51
C PHE A 210 -0.03 -11.24 -9.89
N VAL A 211 0.00 -12.14 -8.91
CA VAL A 211 0.13 -13.60 -9.15
C VAL A 211 -1.01 -14.11 -10.05
N GLU A 212 -2.25 -13.72 -9.77
CA GLU A 212 -3.42 -14.14 -10.57
C GLU A 212 -3.38 -13.61 -12.00
N THR A 213 -3.02 -12.33 -12.20
CA THR A 213 -2.97 -11.71 -13.54
C THR A 213 -1.85 -12.28 -14.41
N HIS A 214 -0.81 -12.86 -13.79
CA HIS A 214 0.29 -13.53 -14.49
C HIS A 214 0.14 -15.06 -14.50
N SER A 215 -1.09 -15.55 -14.43
CA SER A 215 -1.42 -16.99 -14.49
C SER A 215 -0.77 -17.84 -13.38
N GLY A 216 -0.33 -17.22 -12.30
CA GLY A 216 0.22 -17.90 -11.13
C GLY A 216 -0.86 -18.48 -10.22
N ASN A 217 -0.44 -19.29 -9.25
CA ASN A 217 -1.32 -19.89 -8.26
C ASN A 217 -1.16 -19.23 -6.90
N LYS A 218 -2.07 -18.32 -6.54
CA LYS A 218 -2.04 -17.61 -5.25
C LYS A 218 -2.01 -18.52 -4.00
N ARG A 219 -2.44 -19.80 -4.12
CA ARG A 219 -2.37 -20.77 -3.01
C ARG A 219 -0.94 -21.21 -2.69
N LYS A 220 0.03 -20.94 -3.55
CA LYS A 220 1.45 -21.21 -3.31
C LYS A 220 2.12 -20.11 -2.49
N VAL A 221 1.44 -18.96 -2.25
CA VAL A 221 1.97 -17.85 -1.46
C VAL A 221 1.42 -17.93 -0.04
N SER A 222 2.32 -18.06 0.93
CA SER A 222 2.01 -18.00 2.36
C SER A 222 2.25 -16.59 2.88
N ILE A 223 1.23 -15.96 3.47
CA ILE A 223 1.25 -14.55 3.86
C ILE A 223 1.47 -14.43 5.36
N TYR A 224 2.46 -13.61 5.73
CA TYR A 224 2.76 -13.21 7.10
C TYR A 224 2.82 -11.69 7.19
N GLY A 225 2.35 -11.14 8.29
CA GLY A 225 2.40 -9.71 8.52
C GLY A 225 2.38 -9.34 9.98
N GLN A 226 2.69 -8.11 10.27
CA GLN A 226 2.55 -7.53 11.60
C GLN A 226 2.10 -6.09 11.49
N GLU A 227 1.25 -5.66 12.42
CA GLU A 227 0.75 -4.28 12.48
C GLU A 227 0.70 -3.82 13.94
N TYR A 228 1.15 -2.59 14.18
CA TYR A 228 1.24 -2.03 15.52
C TYR A 228 -0.10 -1.55 16.07
N THR A 229 -0.89 -0.90 15.21
CA THR A 229 -2.14 -0.23 15.61
C THR A 229 -3.30 -1.22 15.65
N SER A 230 -3.96 -1.38 16.79
CA SER A 230 -5.04 -2.36 16.97
C SER A 230 -6.19 -2.20 15.97
N THR A 231 -6.60 -0.96 15.69
CA THR A 231 -7.68 -0.68 14.74
C THR A 231 -7.26 -1.04 13.31
N THR A 232 -6.04 -0.71 12.91
CA THR A 232 -5.49 -1.03 11.59
C THR A 232 -5.25 -2.53 11.42
N PHE A 233 -4.81 -3.22 12.47
CA PHE A 233 -4.70 -4.68 12.49
C PHE A 233 -6.04 -5.38 12.22
N LYS A 234 -7.12 -4.93 12.89
CA LYS A 234 -8.49 -5.42 12.63
C LYS A 234 -8.91 -5.15 11.20
N LEU A 235 -8.61 -3.95 10.69
CA LEU A 235 -8.89 -3.58 9.31
C LEU A 235 -8.15 -4.48 8.31
N ALA A 236 -6.87 -4.80 8.55
CA ALA A 236 -6.12 -5.74 7.72
C ALA A 236 -6.76 -7.13 7.71
N LYS A 237 -7.09 -7.68 8.89
CA LYS A 237 -7.77 -8.98 8.99
C LYS A 237 -9.09 -8.99 8.21
N MET A 238 -9.91 -7.96 8.38
CA MET A 238 -11.18 -7.83 7.67
C MET A 238 -10.98 -7.71 6.17
N ASN A 239 -10.03 -6.88 5.72
CA ASN A 239 -9.69 -6.68 4.32
C ASN A 239 -9.26 -7.98 3.62
N LEU A 240 -8.42 -8.78 4.28
CA LEU A 240 -7.94 -10.05 3.76
C LEU A 240 -9.05 -11.12 3.78
N ALA A 241 -9.81 -11.19 4.87
CA ALA A 241 -10.90 -12.14 5.03
C ALA A 241 -12.00 -11.98 3.97
N ILE A 242 -12.41 -10.74 3.65
CA ILE A 242 -13.37 -10.45 2.58
C ILE A 242 -12.93 -11.06 1.24
N ARG A 243 -11.65 -11.09 0.96
CA ARG A 243 -11.06 -11.60 -0.28
C ARG A 243 -10.70 -13.08 -0.22
N GLY A 244 -11.03 -13.75 0.89
CA GLY A 244 -10.67 -15.16 1.10
C GLY A 244 -9.16 -15.38 1.17
N ILE A 245 -8.41 -14.35 1.57
CA ILE A 245 -6.95 -14.42 1.73
C ILE A 245 -6.63 -14.87 3.15
N SER A 246 -6.00 -16.03 3.28
CA SER A 246 -5.47 -16.51 4.56
C SER A 246 -4.11 -15.88 4.82
N ALA A 247 -3.95 -15.26 6.00
CA ALA A 247 -2.70 -14.62 6.41
C ALA A 247 -2.45 -14.83 7.91
N ASN A 248 -1.20 -15.00 8.29
CA ASN A 248 -0.78 -14.97 9.68
C ASN A 248 -0.27 -13.56 10.02
N LEU A 249 -1.12 -12.75 10.65
CA LEU A 249 -0.76 -11.40 11.09
C LEU A 249 -0.27 -11.34 12.55
N GLY A 250 0.00 -12.49 13.16
CA GLY A 250 0.24 -12.61 14.59
C GLY A 250 -1.06 -12.71 15.39
N GLU A 251 -0.94 -12.89 16.70
CA GLU A 251 -2.09 -13.05 17.59
C GLU A 251 -2.81 -11.72 17.86
N THR A 252 -2.03 -10.66 18.01
CA THR A 252 -2.50 -9.32 18.36
C THR A 252 -1.76 -8.25 17.56
N ALA A 253 -2.29 -7.02 17.58
CA ALA A 253 -1.54 -5.85 17.15
C ALA A 253 -0.30 -5.69 18.04
N ALA A 254 0.88 -5.52 17.44
CA ALA A 254 2.13 -5.48 18.17
C ALA A 254 3.22 -4.70 17.43
N ASN A 255 4.09 -4.04 18.22
CA ASN A 255 5.26 -3.38 17.69
C ASN A 255 6.28 -4.41 17.20
N THR A 256 6.66 -4.32 15.93
CA THR A 256 7.60 -5.25 15.27
C THR A 256 8.99 -5.26 15.93
N PHE A 257 9.41 -4.17 16.53
CA PHE A 257 10.71 -4.11 17.19
C PHE A 257 10.68 -4.75 18.58
N THR A 258 9.72 -4.38 19.42
CA THR A 258 9.68 -4.78 20.84
C THR A 258 8.88 -6.05 21.08
N ASN A 259 7.98 -6.42 20.18
CA ASN A 259 7.18 -7.64 20.27
C ASN A 259 7.03 -8.31 18.89
N ASP A 260 8.13 -8.84 18.38
CA ASP A 260 8.16 -9.60 17.13
C ASP A 260 7.40 -10.93 17.29
N GLN A 261 6.26 -11.06 16.64
CA GLN A 261 5.43 -12.26 16.68
C GLN A 261 5.85 -13.33 15.65
N HIS A 262 6.84 -13.03 14.82
CA HIS A 262 7.34 -13.90 13.76
C HIS A 262 8.86 -14.12 13.89
N LYS A 263 9.38 -14.35 15.10
CA LYS A 263 10.82 -14.37 15.42
C LYS A 263 11.64 -15.26 14.50
N ASP A 264 11.15 -16.46 14.21
CA ASP A 264 11.86 -17.48 13.43
C ASP A 264 11.54 -17.45 11.94
N LEU A 265 10.69 -16.51 11.50
CA LEU A 265 10.28 -16.41 10.11
C LEU A 265 11.47 -16.10 9.22
N LYS A 266 11.58 -16.84 8.11
CA LYS A 266 12.45 -16.56 6.97
C LYS A 266 11.57 -16.47 5.73
N ALA A 267 11.48 -15.28 5.17
CA ALA A 267 10.61 -14.96 4.05
C ALA A 267 11.37 -14.97 2.72
N ASP A 268 10.74 -15.51 1.69
CA ASP A 268 11.26 -15.49 0.34
C ASP A 268 11.09 -14.12 -0.30
N TYR A 269 10.01 -13.45 0.09
CA TYR A 269 9.70 -12.09 -0.35
C TYR A 269 9.31 -11.22 0.83
N ILE A 270 9.83 -9.99 0.87
CA ILE A 270 9.39 -8.98 1.82
C ILE A 270 8.96 -7.74 1.04
N MET A 271 7.76 -7.26 1.30
CA MET A 271 7.26 -5.99 0.76
C MET A 271 6.83 -5.11 1.92
N ALA A 272 7.36 -3.90 2.02
CA ALA A 272 7.07 -3.04 3.15
C ALA A 272 7.05 -1.55 2.79
N ASN A 273 6.22 -0.80 3.50
CA ASN A 273 6.27 0.66 3.54
C ASN A 273 6.33 1.11 5.01
N PRO A 274 7.50 0.99 5.66
CA PRO A 274 7.63 1.33 7.06
C PRO A 274 7.47 2.84 7.29
N PRO A 275 7.14 3.26 8.53
CA PRO A 275 7.10 4.67 8.91
C PRO A 275 8.44 5.37 8.62
N PHE A 276 8.41 6.49 7.86
CA PHE A 276 9.62 7.21 7.48
C PHE A 276 10.16 8.04 8.63
N ASN A 277 11.47 7.96 8.86
CA ASN A 277 12.18 8.79 9.85
C ASN A 277 11.55 8.75 11.24
N GLN A 278 11.06 7.59 11.66
CA GLN A 278 10.45 7.41 12.98
C GLN A 278 11.49 7.65 14.07
N LYS A 279 11.21 8.61 14.94
CA LYS A 279 12.05 8.97 16.09
C LYS A 279 11.60 8.20 17.33
N GLU A 280 12.50 8.07 18.31
CA GLU A 280 12.20 7.49 19.62
C GLU A 280 11.50 6.12 19.52
N TRP A 281 11.92 5.31 18.53
CA TRP A 281 11.32 4.02 18.21
C TRP A 281 11.72 2.90 19.19
N ARG A 282 12.75 3.14 20.02
CA ARG A 282 13.20 2.37 21.16
C ARG A 282 13.84 3.27 22.21
N ALA A 283 13.94 2.83 23.45
CA ALA A 283 14.76 3.48 24.46
C ALA A 283 16.26 3.27 24.17
N ASP A 284 17.13 4.07 24.77
CA ASP A 284 18.57 4.02 24.50
C ASP A 284 19.21 2.70 24.90
N ASP A 285 18.74 2.06 25.97
CA ASP A 285 19.17 0.77 26.49
C ASP A 285 18.33 -0.43 25.99
N GLU A 286 17.29 -0.16 25.21
CA GLU A 286 16.41 -1.20 24.66
C GLU A 286 16.97 -1.76 23.35
N LEU A 287 16.83 -3.07 23.12
CA LEU A 287 17.19 -3.77 21.88
C LEU A 287 18.68 -3.62 21.49
N THR A 288 19.59 -3.34 22.44
CA THR A 288 21.01 -3.18 22.15
C THR A 288 21.68 -4.49 21.72
N ASP A 289 21.23 -5.62 22.29
CA ASP A 289 21.73 -6.96 22.00
C ASP A 289 20.77 -7.77 21.12
N ASP A 290 19.89 -7.12 20.39
CA ASP A 290 18.91 -7.79 19.55
C ASP A 290 19.60 -8.56 18.40
N PRO A 291 19.28 -9.84 18.18
CA PRO A 291 19.93 -10.67 17.16
C PRO A 291 19.73 -10.16 15.73
N ARG A 292 18.76 -9.30 15.49
CA ARG A 292 18.53 -8.67 14.18
C ARG A 292 19.68 -7.75 13.76
N TRP A 293 20.43 -7.22 14.73
CA TRP A 293 21.59 -6.36 14.47
C TRP A 293 22.92 -7.13 14.41
N SER A 294 22.90 -8.45 14.56
CA SER A 294 24.13 -9.25 14.58
C SER A 294 24.99 -9.01 13.34
N GLY A 295 26.24 -8.56 13.57
CA GLY A 295 27.19 -8.20 12.51
C GLY A 295 27.07 -6.79 11.98
N TYR A 296 26.21 -5.95 12.58
CA TYR A 296 26.01 -4.53 12.29
C TYR A 296 26.10 -3.69 13.56
N GLU A 297 26.25 -2.38 13.41
CA GLU A 297 26.06 -1.44 14.50
C GLU A 297 24.57 -1.41 14.92
N VAL A 298 24.32 -1.13 16.19
CA VAL A 298 22.94 -0.94 16.71
C VAL A 298 22.36 0.32 16.07
N PRO A 299 21.19 0.25 15.40
CA PRO A 299 20.58 1.42 14.78
C PRO A 299 20.26 2.53 15.78
N PRO A 300 20.45 3.82 15.44
CA PRO A 300 20.26 4.94 16.36
C PRO A 300 18.80 5.09 16.80
N THR A 301 18.57 5.55 18.02
CA THR A 301 17.22 5.84 18.55
C THR A 301 16.56 7.03 17.86
N SER A 302 17.37 7.93 17.31
CA SER A 302 16.91 9.14 16.61
C SER A 302 16.20 8.88 15.29
N ASN A 303 16.42 7.71 14.66
CA ASN A 303 15.83 7.36 13.37
C ASN A 303 15.75 5.84 13.19
N ALA A 304 14.53 5.32 12.91
CA ALA A 304 14.29 3.88 12.74
C ALA A 304 14.63 3.34 11.34
N ASN A 305 15.00 4.16 10.36
CA ASN A 305 15.18 3.70 8.98
C ASN A 305 16.09 2.47 8.89
N TYR A 306 17.25 2.50 9.55
CA TYR A 306 18.16 1.36 9.56
C TYR A 306 17.73 0.23 10.50
N GLY A 307 16.91 0.51 11.50
CA GLY A 307 16.21 -0.53 12.28
C GLY A 307 15.29 -1.36 11.38
N TRP A 308 14.50 -0.71 10.53
CA TRP A 308 13.64 -1.37 9.55
C TRP A 308 14.45 -2.16 8.51
N ILE A 309 15.53 -1.59 7.96
CA ILE A 309 16.41 -2.29 7.02
C ILE A 309 16.96 -3.58 7.64
N LEU A 310 17.52 -3.52 8.86
CA LEU A 310 18.10 -4.69 9.52
C LEU A 310 17.04 -5.70 9.95
N ASN A 311 15.86 -5.25 10.36
CA ASN A 311 14.74 -6.16 10.60
C ASN A 311 14.40 -6.94 9.32
N ILE A 312 14.27 -6.26 8.18
CA ILE A 312 14.02 -6.88 6.88
C ILE A 312 15.13 -7.87 6.52
N VAL A 313 16.40 -7.48 6.62
CA VAL A 313 17.54 -8.34 6.33
C VAL A 313 17.52 -9.61 7.20
N SER A 314 17.20 -9.46 8.50
CA SER A 314 17.14 -10.58 9.43
C SER A 314 16.06 -11.61 9.07
N LYS A 315 14.98 -11.17 8.42
CA LYS A 315 13.82 -12.00 8.04
C LYS A 315 13.94 -12.60 6.63
N LEU A 316 14.90 -12.19 5.81
CA LEU A 316 15.05 -12.78 4.48
C LEU A 316 15.57 -14.23 4.57
N SER A 317 14.99 -15.12 3.75
CA SER A 317 15.49 -16.47 3.50
C SER A 317 16.83 -16.41 2.74
N GLN A 318 17.48 -17.55 2.54
CA GLN A 318 18.79 -17.63 1.87
C GLN A 318 18.77 -17.04 0.43
N ASN A 319 17.65 -17.15 -0.27
CA ASN A 319 17.44 -16.59 -1.60
C ASN A 319 16.42 -15.47 -1.60
N GLY A 320 16.09 -14.93 -0.42
CA GLY A 320 15.02 -13.96 -0.25
C GLY A 320 15.33 -12.61 -0.88
N VAL A 321 14.29 -11.96 -1.37
CA VAL A 321 14.32 -10.63 -1.98
C VAL A 321 13.34 -9.71 -1.25
N ALA A 322 13.75 -8.49 -0.96
CA ALA A 322 12.88 -7.47 -0.36
C ALA A 322 12.75 -6.25 -1.26
N GLY A 323 11.52 -5.74 -1.41
CA GLY A 323 11.23 -4.44 -2.00
C GLY A 323 10.52 -3.56 -0.96
N PHE A 324 11.13 -2.46 -0.53
CA PHE A 324 10.56 -1.61 0.51
C PHE A 324 10.90 -0.14 0.32
N LEU A 325 10.13 0.71 0.96
CA LEU A 325 10.18 2.16 0.77
C LEU A 325 10.84 2.85 1.96
N LEU A 326 11.67 3.85 1.69
CA LEU A 326 12.24 4.73 2.72
C LEU A 326 12.37 6.17 2.22
N ALA A 327 12.45 7.09 3.16
CA ALA A 327 12.82 8.48 2.87
C ALA A 327 14.26 8.56 2.33
N ASN A 328 14.52 9.55 1.47
CA ASN A 328 15.80 9.72 0.78
C ASN A 328 17.01 9.93 1.73
N GLY A 329 16.79 10.40 2.96
CA GLY A 329 17.84 10.55 3.97
C GLY A 329 18.64 9.26 4.18
N ALA A 330 17.98 8.12 4.20
CA ALA A 330 18.62 6.80 4.38
C ALA A 330 19.71 6.49 3.33
N LEU A 331 19.74 7.19 2.19
CA LEU A 331 20.73 6.98 1.13
C LEU A 331 22.10 7.59 1.45
N SER A 332 22.17 8.58 2.32
CA SER A 332 23.37 9.39 2.54
C SER A 332 23.64 9.80 3.99
N ASP A 333 22.78 9.38 4.95
CA ASP A 333 22.99 9.68 6.37
C ASP A 333 24.39 9.21 6.84
N ASP A 334 25.00 9.98 7.73
CA ASP A 334 26.35 9.77 8.25
C ASP A 334 26.35 8.95 9.57
N GLY A 335 27.51 8.85 10.20
CA GLY A 335 27.67 8.26 11.54
C GLY A 335 27.38 6.75 11.56
N THR A 336 26.53 6.33 12.49
CA THR A 336 26.14 4.91 12.67
C THR A 336 25.41 4.36 11.44
N GLU A 337 24.56 5.16 10.84
CA GLU A 337 23.80 4.79 9.65
C GLU A 337 24.70 4.55 8.44
N LEU A 338 25.76 5.37 8.24
CA LEU A 338 26.79 5.12 7.23
C LEU A 338 27.51 3.79 7.46
N LYS A 339 27.87 3.46 8.71
CA LYS A 339 28.54 2.19 9.02
C LYS A 339 27.67 1.00 8.69
N ILE A 340 26.37 1.05 9.03
CA ILE A 340 25.42 -0.02 8.70
C ILE A 340 25.26 -0.12 7.18
N ARG A 341 25.09 1.01 6.47
CA ARG A 341 24.94 1.06 5.01
C ARG A 341 26.15 0.47 4.31
N ARG A 342 27.35 0.89 4.71
CA ARG A 342 28.60 0.32 4.21
C ARG A 342 28.63 -1.20 4.38
N ARG A 343 28.27 -1.70 5.57
CA ARG A 343 28.28 -3.13 5.85
C ARG A 343 27.25 -3.90 5.02
N LEU A 344 26.07 -3.33 4.76
CA LEU A 344 25.06 -3.90 3.86
C LEU A 344 25.60 -4.05 2.42
N ILE A 345 26.33 -3.06 1.94
CA ILE A 345 26.95 -3.06 0.62
C ILE A 345 28.11 -4.07 0.56
N GLU A 346 28.98 -4.08 1.57
CA GLU A 346 30.07 -5.06 1.70
C GLU A 346 29.54 -6.51 1.76
N ASN A 347 28.41 -6.74 2.44
CA ASN A 347 27.71 -8.02 2.48
C ASN A 347 26.94 -8.33 1.18
N ASN A 348 27.05 -7.49 0.16
CA ASN A 348 26.43 -7.69 -1.16
C ASN A 348 24.90 -7.83 -1.13
N LEU A 349 24.22 -7.16 -0.19
CA LEU A 349 22.77 -7.25 0.00
C LEU A 349 21.98 -6.24 -0.83
N VAL A 350 22.53 -5.05 -1.09
CA VAL A 350 21.86 -4.01 -1.88
C VAL A 350 21.90 -4.39 -3.35
N GLU A 351 20.71 -4.58 -3.96
CA GLU A 351 20.58 -4.94 -5.38
C GLU A 351 20.23 -3.74 -6.24
N ALA A 352 19.20 -2.97 -5.86
CA ALA A 352 18.83 -1.78 -6.60
C ALA A 352 18.31 -0.68 -5.68
N ILE A 353 18.50 0.57 -6.10
CA ILE A 353 17.97 1.79 -5.48
C ILE A 353 17.24 2.58 -6.56
N ILE A 354 15.94 2.79 -6.35
CA ILE A 354 15.05 3.40 -7.34
C ILE A 354 14.39 4.62 -6.69
N ILE A 355 14.73 5.83 -7.17
CA ILE A 355 14.09 7.05 -6.68
C ILE A 355 12.78 7.28 -7.43
N LEU A 356 11.70 7.45 -6.68
CA LEU A 356 10.34 7.60 -7.19
C LEU A 356 9.98 9.07 -7.46
N PRO A 357 9.00 9.35 -8.31
CA PRO A 357 8.48 10.71 -8.52
C PRO A 357 7.98 11.35 -7.23
N ARG A 358 7.95 12.69 -7.21
CA ARG A 358 7.27 13.44 -6.15
C ARG A 358 5.75 13.28 -6.28
N ASN A 359 5.05 13.56 -5.19
CA ASN A 359 3.57 13.54 -5.17
C ASN A 359 2.92 12.19 -5.53
N LEU A 360 3.65 11.08 -5.46
CA LEU A 360 3.07 9.73 -5.56
C LEU A 360 2.25 9.38 -4.32
N PHE A 361 2.68 9.83 -3.15
CA PHE A 361 1.98 9.58 -1.88
C PHE A 361 1.01 10.71 -1.55
N TYR A 362 -0.17 10.35 -1.05
CA TYR A 362 -1.17 11.34 -0.63
C TYR A 362 -0.78 12.09 0.65
N THR A 363 0.13 11.51 1.43
CA THR A 363 0.55 12.01 2.75
C THR A 363 1.85 12.82 2.71
N THR A 364 2.62 12.77 1.64
CA THR A 364 3.88 13.49 1.50
C THR A 364 4.13 13.95 0.07
N ASP A 365 4.74 15.12 -0.09
CA ASP A 365 5.10 15.70 -1.39
C ASP A 365 6.54 15.34 -1.79
N ILE A 366 7.31 14.70 -0.90
CA ILE A 366 8.73 14.37 -1.17
C ILE A 366 8.85 13.10 -2.03
N SER A 367 9.94 13.01 -2.76
CA SER A 367 10.35 11.76 -3.41
C SER A 367 10.71 10.73 -2.33
N VAL A 368 10.29 9.50 -2.57
CA VAL A 368 10.57 8.33 -1.73
C VAL A 368 11.46 7.39 -2.53
N THR A 369 12.27 6.62 -1.87
CA THR A 369 13.15 5.66 -2.51
C THR A 369 12.67 4.24 -2.28
N LEU A 370 12.56 3.47 -3.36
CA LEU A 370 12.37 2.04 -3.32
C LEU A 370 13.73 1.36 -3.27
N TRP A 371 13.94 0.57 -2.22
CA TRP A 371 15.10 -0.27 -2.02
C TRP A 371 14.78 -1.70 -2.43
N ILE A 372 15.68 -2.33 -3.20
CA ILE A 372 15.65 -3.77 -3.43
C ILE A 372 16.87 -4.37 -2.76
N LEU A 373 16.63 -5.26 -1.79
CA LEU A 373 17.67 -6.10 -1.18
C LEU A 373 17.52 -7.53 -1.68
N ASN A 374 18.63 -8.21 -1.92
CA ASN A 374 18.65 -9.58 -2.38
C ASN A 374 19.79 -10.35 -1.68
N ARG A 375 19.46 -11.46 -1.04
CA ARG A 375 20.45 -12.29 -0.33
C ARG A 375 21.30 -13.14 -1.25
N ASN A 376 20.87 -13.38 -2.47
CA ASN A 376 21.61 -14.18 -3.43
C ASN A 376 21.68 -13.53 -4.80
N LYS A 377 22.80 -12.86 -5.07
CA LYS A 377 23.10 -12.19 -6.34
C LYS A 377 23.99 -13.04 -7.27
N LYS A 378 24.25 -14.32 -6.93
CA LYS A 378 25.03 -15.24 -7.74
C LYS A 378 24.27 -15.67 -8.99
N ALA A 379 25.04 -16.01 -10.03
CA ALA A 379 24.47 -16.63 -11.22
C ALA A 379 23.77 -17.96 -10.85
N ARG A 380 22.54 -18.14 -11.32
CA ARG A 380 21.76 -19.35 -11.09
C ARG A 380 20.52 -19.43 -11.99
N ASP A 381 20.07 -20.64 -12.23
CA ASP A 381 18.78 -20.90 -12.83
C ASP A 381 17.73 -21.13 -11.73
N VAL A 382 16.54 -20.54 -11.88
CA VAL A 382 15.44 -20.66 -10.92
C VAL A 382 14.14 -20.91 -11.68
N GLU A 383 13.39 -21.92 -11.24
CA GLU A 383 12.04 -22.14 -11.74
C GLU A 383 11.07 -21.14 -11.06
N LYS A 384 10.43 -20.31 -11.87
CA LYS A 384 9.39 -19.37 -11.43
C LYS A 384 8.18 -19.46 -12.34
N ASN A 385 7.02 -19.69 -11.76
CA ASN A 385 5.74 -19.76 -12.48
C ASN A 385 5.75 -20.66 -13.74
N GLY A 386 6.55 -21.74 -13.72
CA GLY A 386 6.68 -22.69 -14.82
C GLY A 386 7.69 -22.29 -15.90
N GLU A 387 8.44 -21.24 -15.70
CA GLU A 387 9.53 -20.79 -16.58
C GLU A 387 10.87 -20.88 -15.86
N THR A 388 11.91 -21.29 -16.59
CA THR A 388 13.29 -21.26 -16.08
C THR A 388 13.89 -19.88 -16.31
N ILE A 389 14.11 -19.15 -15.22
CA ILE A 389 14.76 -17.84 -15.24
C ILE A 389 16.25 -18.01 -14.97
N ARG A 390 17.08 -17.51 -15.88
CA ARG A 390 18.52 -17.50 -15.74
C ARG A 390 19.00 -16.17 -15.20
N TYR A 391 19.36 -16.13 -13.90
CA TYR A 391 19.97 -14.96 -13.30
C TYR A 391 21.45 -14.89 -13.61
N ARG A 392 21.95 -13.73 -14.08
CA ARG A 392 23.38 -13.48 -14.19
C ARG A 392 24.01 -13.23 -12.82
N GLY A 393 25.31 -13.39 -12.70
CA GLY A 393 26.08 -12.92 -11.53
C GLY A 393 26.05 -11.39 -11.44
N ARG A 394 25.58 -10.87 -10.29
CA ARG A 394 25.49 -9.41 -10.01
C ARG A 394 26.18 -9.06 -8.70
N GLU A 395 27.05 -9.94 -8.26
CA GLU A 395 27.84 -9.72 -7.06
C GLU A 395 28.69 -8.46 -7.26
N ARG A 396 28.71 -7.61 -6.24
CA ARG A 396 29.43 -6.32 -6.27
C ARG A 396 28.93 -5.31 -7.30
N GLU A 397 27.67 -5.40 -7.71
CA GLU A 397 27.01 -4.39 -8.55
C GLU A 397 25.74 -3.87 -7.86
N ILE A 398 25.40 -2.62 -8.06
CA ILE A 398 24.14 -1.99 -7.60
C ILE A 398 23.53 -1.24 -8.78
N LEU A 399 22.25 -1.52 -9.05
CA LEU A 399 21.48 -0.79 -10.05
C LEU A 399 20.86 0.47 -9.42
N PHE A 400 21.10 1.61 -10.01
CA PHE A 400 20.45 2.88 -9.68
C PHE A 400 19.44 3.23 -10.78
N MET A 401 18.23 3.65 -10.38
CA MET A 401 17.22 4.14 -11.31
C MET A 401 16.62 5.45 -10.81
N ASP A 402 16.35 6.37 -11.73
CA ASP A 402 15.71 7.66 -11.45
C ASP A 402 14.38 7.77 -12.20
N LEU A 403 13.28 7.73 -11.47
CA LEU A 403 11.93 7.81 -12.03
C LEU A 403 11.28 9.18 -11.81
N ARG A 404 12.02 10.18 -11.33
CA ARG A 404 11.45 11.50 -10.96
C ARG A 404 10.77 12.22 -12.12
N GLN A 405 11.15 11.91 -13.36
CA GLN A 405 10.54 12.45 -14.58
C GLN A 405 9.47 11.55 -15.20
N MET A 406 9.11 10.45 -14.53
CA MET A 406 8.09 9.51 -14.98
C MET A 406 6.76 9.75 -14.29
N GLY A 407 5.71 9.17 -14.83
CA GLY A 407 4.35 9.23 -14.30
C GLY A 407 3.49 10.30 -14.98
N SER A 408 2.20 10.21 -14.74
CA SER A 408 1.18 11.09 -15.27
C SER A 408 0.42 11.79 -14.16
N PRO A 409 -0.08 13.01 -14.37
CA PRO A 409 -0.92 13.71 -13.40
C PRO A 409 -2.13 12.86 -13.00
N PHE A 410 -2.33 12.72 -11.68
CA PHE A 410 -3.49 12.06 -11.08
C PHE A 410 -4.13 12.98 -10.05
N GLU A 411 -5.42 13.28 -10.24
CA GLU A 411 -6.10 14.34 -9.50
C GLU A 411 -5.30 15.66 -9.56
N LYS A 412 -5.68 16.71 -8.81
CA LYS A 412 -5.14 18.08 -9.00
C LYS A 412 -3.63 18.23 -8.78
N LYS A 413 -3.00 17.39 -7.91
CA LYS A 413 -1.59 17.58 -7.49
C LYS A 413 -0.78 16.30 -7.37
N TYR A 414 -1.40 15.15 -7.55
CA TYR A 414 -0.71 13.86 -7.41
C TYR A 414 -0.25 13.33 -8.76
N VAL A 415 0.70 12.40 -8.70
CA VAL A 415 1.25 11.68 -9.84
C VAL A 415 0.99 10.20 -9.67
N GLU A 416 0.72 9.50 -10.75
CA GLU A 416 0.60 8.05 -10.79
C GLU A 416 1.55 7.46 -11.82
N LEU A 417 2.28 6.39 -11.45
CA LEU A 417 3.04 5.59 -12.42
C LEU A 417 2.07 4.78 -13.26
N THR A 418 2.05 5.04 -14.56
CA THR A 418 1.22 4.31 -15.51
C THR A 418 1.67 2.85 -15.64
N GLU A 419 0.86 2.01 -16.25
CA GLU A 419 1.25 0.62 -16.57
C GLU A 419 2.48 0.59 -17.48
N SER A 420 2.53 1.49 -18.48
CA SER A 420 3.70 1.64 -19.37
C SER A 420 4.96 2.05 -18.63
N ASP A 421 4.86 2.96 -17.66
CA ASP A 421 6.00 3.36 -16.81
C ASP A 421 6.54 2.17 -16.03
N ARG A 422 5.65 1.43 -15.35
CA ARG A 422 6.03 0.25 -14.57
C ARG A 422 6.64 -0.84 -15.45
N ALA A 423 6.04 -1.13 -16.58
CA ALA A 423 6.55 -2.11 -17.53
C ALA A 423 7.96 -1.74 -18.02
N LYS A 424 8.23 -0.47 -18.31
CA LYS A 424 9.57 0.02 -18.67
C LYS A 424 10.58 -0.21 -17.55
N VAL A 425 10.21 0.12 -16.31
CA VAL A 425 11.08 -0.06 -15.13
C VAL A 425 11.37 -1.53 -14.89
N ALA A 426 10.34 -2.37 -14.91
CA ALA A 426 10.46 -3.81 -14.71
C ALA A 426 11.30 -4.47 -15.82
N ALA A 427 11.06 -4.13 -17.08
CA ALA A 427 11.85 -4.63 -18.21
C ALA A 427 13.34 -4.28 -18.07
N THR A 428 13.66 -3.03 -17.68
CA THR A 428 15.04 -2.60 -17.47
C THR A 428 15.70 -3.33 -16.31
N TYR A 429 14.98 -3.50 -15.17
CA TYR A 429 15.49 -4.22 -14.01
C TYR A 429 15.74 -5.70 -14.35
N HIS A 430 14.80 -6.36 -15.03
CA HIS A 430 14.94 -7.77 -15.40
C HIS A 430 16.01 -7.98 -16.48
N ALA A 431 16.14 -7.06 -17.44
CA ALA A 431 17.24 -7.11 -18.42
C ALA A 431 18.63 -6.98 -17.75
N TRP A 432 18.74 -6.16 -16.67
CA TRP A 432 19.97 -6.08 -15.87
C TRP A 432 20.19 -7.34 -15.03
N GLN A 433 19.14 -7.95 -14.53
CA GLN A 433 19.19 -9.06 -13.59
C GLN A 433 19.42 -10.41 -14.27
N ARG A 434 18.94 -10.60 -15.52
CA ARG A 434 18.80 -11.90 -16.18
C ARG A 434 19.57 -11.96 -17.49
N ASP A 435 20.09 -13.15 -17.82
CA ASP A 435 20.62 -13.43 -19.14
C ASP A 435 19.49 -13.72 -20.12
N GLY A 436 19.55 -13.11 -21.31
CA GLY A 436 18.61 -13.36 -22.41
C GLY A 436 17.18 -12.84 -22.17
N HIS A 437 16.97 -11.92 -21.24
CA HIS A 437 15.69 -11.29 -21.02
C HIS A 437 15.57 -9.98 -21.81
N GLY A 438 14.76 -9.99 -22.87
CA GLY A 438 14.57 -8.80 -23.72
C GLY A 438 15.86 -8.27 -24.35
N ASP A 439 15.95 -6.95 -24.52
CA ASP A 439 17.16 -6.28 -24.97
C ASP A 439 18.25 -6.32 -23.88
N ALA A 440 19.51 -6.44 -24.29
CA ALA A 440 20.64 -6.40 -23.36
C ALA A 440 20.63 -5.10 -22.56
N TYR A 441 20.84 -5.21 -21.24
CA TYR A 441 20.94 -4.04 -20.37
C TYR A 441 22.06 -3.09 -20.81
N ARG A 442 21.77 -1.80 -20.74
CA ARG A 442 22.74 -0.70 -20.90
C ARG A 442 22.40 0.43 -19.94
N ASN A 443 23.43 1.16 -19.51
CA ASN A 443 23.21 2.42 -18.79
C ASN A 443 22.52 3.43 -19.71
N ILE A 444 21.51 4.13 -19.18
CA ILE A 444 20.75 5.14 -19.91
C ILE A 444 20.82 6.44 -19.12
N PRO A 445 21.37 7.53 -19.70
CA PRO A 445 21.40 8.83 -19.05
C PRO A 445 19.99 9.24 -18.54
N GLU A 446 19.95 9.95 -17.42
CA GLU A 446 18.74 10.42 -16.74
C GLU A 446 17.76 9.32 -16.28
N PHE A 447 18.09 8.02 -16.48
CA PHE A 447 17.18 6.94 -16.14
C PHE A 447 17.82 5.82 -15.31
N CYS A 448 18.90 5.19 -15.76
CA CYS A 448 19.49 4.06 -15.03
C CYS A 448 20.99 3.92 -15.21
N TYR A 449 21.64 3.39 -14.17
CA TYR A 449 23.08 3.15 -14.14
C TYR A 449 23.41 1.96 -13.24
N SER A 450 24.25 1.02 -13.73
CA SER A 450 24.78 -0.07 -12.92
C SER A 450 26.19 0.31 -12.45
N ALA A 451 26.32 0.57 -11.14
CA ALA A 451 27.59 0.92 -10.52
C ALA A 451 28.29 -0.31 -9.96
N SER A 452 29.61 -0.36 -10.09
CA SER A 452 30.45 -1.35 -9.41
C SER A 452 30.61 -1.03 -7.93
N PHE A 453 30.95 -2.03 -7.12
CA PHE A 453 31.28 -1.85 -5.71
C PHE A 453 32.42 -0.82 -5.51
N ASP A 454 33.45 -0.87 -6.35
CA ASP A 454 34.60 0.00 -6.22
C ASP A 454 34.20 1.46 -6.47
N GLU A 455 33.35 1.72 -7.46
CA GLU A 455 32.79 3.04 -7.68
C GLU A 455 31.93 3.53 -6.51
N VAL A 456 31.12 2.65 -5.92
CA VAL A 456 30.31 2.98 -4.73
C VAL A 456 31.20 3.28 -3.53
N ALA A 457 32.29 2.55 -3.36
CA ALA A 457 33.27 2.78 -2.29
C ALA A 457 34.02 4.12 -2.47
N GLU A 458 34.46 4.43 -3.69
CA GLU A 458 35.11 5.72 -4.04
C GLU A 458 34.19 6.91 -3.74
N LYS A 459 32.88 6.74 -3.92
CA LYS A 459 31.86 7.75 -3.59
C LYS A 459 31.41 7.72 -2.13
N GLY A 460 32.16 7.08 -1.22
CA GLY A 460 31.90 7.07 0.22
C GLY A 460 30.65 6.28 0.62
N PHE A 461 30.29 5.24 -0.13
CA PHE A 461 29.12 4.40 0.11
C PHE A 461 27.78 5.15 0.13
N THR A 462 27.70 6.29 -0.53
CA THR A 462 26.40 6.95 -0.77
C THR A 462 25.58 6.12 -1.76
N LEU A 463 24.26 6.06 -1.54
CA LEU A 463 23.33 5.38 -2.44
C LEU A 463 22.41 6.36 -3.20
N VAL A 464 22.78 7.62 -3.24
CA VAL A 464 22.01 8.67 -3.95
C VAL A 464 22.13 8.49 -5.46
N PRO A 465 21.05 8.16 -6.21
CA PRO A 465 21.13 7.84 -7.64
C PRO A 465 21.77 8.93 -8.51
N SER A 466 21.54 10.21 -8.19
CA SER A 466 22.14 11.33 -8.95
C SER A 466 23.66 11.46 -8.83
N ARG A 467 24.31 10.63 -7.99
CA ARG A 467 25.79 10.53 -7.93
C ARG A 467 26.35 9.55 -8.97
N TYR A 468 25.49 8.75 -9.58
CA TYR A 468 25.86 7.68 -10.52
C TYR A 468 25.26 7.89 -11.90
N ILE A 469 23.97 8.24 -11.96
CA ILE A 469 23.27 8.46 -13.22
C ILE A 469 23.73 9.79 -13.83
N GLU A 470 24.17 9.73 -15.09
CA GLU A 470 24.55 10.91 -15.87
C GLU A 470 23.30 11.71 -16.23
N PHE A 471 23.38 13.04 -16.04
CA PHE A 471 22.35 13.98 -16.47
C PHE A 471 22.82 14.75 -17.67
N ILE A 472 22.00 14.81 -18.71
CA ILE A 472 22.30 15.54 -19.94
C ILE A 472 22.17 17.03 -19.66
N ASN A 473 23.30 17.75 -19.78
CA ASN A 473 23.26 19.20 -19.69
C ASN A 473 22.69 19.79 -20.99
N ARG A 474 21.37 19.99 -21.01
CA ARG A 474 20.68 20.57 -22.17
C ARG A 474 21.00 22.06 -22.37
N ASP A 475 21.58 22.72 -21.39
CA ASP A 475 21.89 24.13 -21.43
C ASP A 475 23.22 24.39 -22.19
N GLU A 476 24.10 23.40 -22.32
CA GLU A 476 25.33 23.52 -23.11
C GLU A 476 25.11 23.59 -24.63
N THR A 477 23.96 23.15 -25.10
CA THR A 477 23.59 23.12 -26.53
C THR A 477 22.77 24.32 -26.98
N LEU A 478 22.31 25.16 -26.06
CA LEU A 478 21.48 26.32 -26.34
C LEU A 478 22.31 27.59 -26.12
N ASP A 479 22.41 28.42 -27.17
CA ASP A 479 22.89 29.78 -27.05
C ASP A 479 22.15 30.54 -25.95
N PHE A 480 22.88 31.23 -25.07
CA PHE A 480 22.33 31.95 -23.91
C PHE A 480 21.18 32.89 -24.31
N ASP A 481 21.32 33.63 -25.40
CA ASP A 481 20.33 34.57 -25.87
C ASP A 481 19.04 33.85 -26.33
N THR A 482 19.18 32.70 -26.96
CA THR A 482 18.03 31.87 -27.37
C THR A 482 17.27 31.31 -26.15
N LYS A 483 17.99 30.83 -25.14
CA LYS A 483 17.42 30.34 -23.88
C LYS A 483 16.69 31.47 -23.13
N MET A 484 17.35 32.63 -23.01
CA MET A 484 16.76 33.80 -22.34
C MET A 484 15.48 34.29 -23.01
N LYS A 485 15.43 34.32 -24.35
CA LYS A 485 14.23 34.68 -25.10
C LYS A 485 13.10 33.68 -24.87
N SER A 486 13.40 32.40 -24.84
CA SER A 486 12.40 31.35 -24.54
C SER A 486 11.83 31.50 -23.12
N LEU A 487 12.71 31.67 -22.11
CA LEU A 487 12.29 31.89 -20.72
C LEU A 487 11.51 33.19 -20.54
N GLN A 488 11.88 34.25 -21.25
CA GLN A 488 11.16 35.52 -21.24
C GLN A 488 9.76 35.36 -21.82
N ALA A 489 9.61 34.62 -22.91
CA ALA A 489 8.29 34.35 -23.51
C ALA A 489 7.40 33.51 -22.60
N GLU A 490 7.96 32.48 -21.95
CA GLU A 490 7.27 31.63 -20.97
C GLU A 490 6.82 32.45 -19.75
N LEU A 491 7.71 33.28 -19.20
CA LEU A 491 7.39 34.17 -18.09
C LEU A 491 6.28 35.16 -18.45
N GLN A 492 6.33 35.75 -19.64
CA GLN A 492 5.26 36.63 -20.14
C GLN A 492 3.92 35.91 -20.22
N GLY A 493 3.92 34.65 -20.70
CA GLY A 493 2.71 33.82 -20.75
C GLY A 493 2.12 33.58 -19.34
N LEU A 494 2.97 33.19 -18.39
CA LEU A 494 2.56 32.93 -17.01
C LEU A 494 2.02 34.20 -16.30
N LEU A 495 2.67 35.34 -16.51
CA LEU A 495 2.19 36.61 -15.97
C LEU A 495 0.84 37.04 -16.55
N SER A 496 0.62 36.78 -17.84
CA SER A 496 -0.69 37.05 -18.49
C SER A 496 -1.78 36.11 -17.95
N GLU A 497 -1.46 34.84 -17.72
CA GLU A 497 -2.39 33.88 -17.09
C GLU A 497 -2.71 34.28 -15.63
N GLU A 498 -1.72 34.75 -14.88
CA GLU A 498 -1.90 35.25 -13.53
C GLU A 498 -2.87 36.45 -13.51
N GLU A 499 -2.65 37.45 -14.39
CA GLU A 499 -3.53 38.63 -14.49
C GLU A 499 -4.96 38.22 -14.84
N LYS A 500 -5.13 37.29 -15.80
CA LYS A 500 -6.43 36.77 -16.17
C LYS A 500 -7.11 36.05 -15.01
N SER A 501 -6.42 35.14 -14.35
CA SER A 501 -6.95 34.40 -13.19
C SER A 501 -7.34 35.35 -12.05
N LYS A 502 -6.54 36.41 -11.83
CA LYS A 502 -6.85 37.46 -10.87
C LYS A 502 -8.09 38.23 -11.24
N ALA A 503 -8.25 38.61 -12.52
CA ALA A 503 -9.42 39.29 -13.00
C ALA A 503 -10.69 38.42 -12.87
N ASP A 504 -10.62 37.15 -13.28
CA ASP A 504 -11.72 36.19 -13.18
C ASP A 504 -12.13 35.99 -11.69
N LEU A 505 -11.18 35.93 -10.79
CA LEU A 505 -11.44 35.82 -9.35
C LEU A 505 -12.18 37.07 -8.81
N LEU A 506 -11.72 38.26 -9.18
CA LEU A 506 -12.32 39.51 -8.74
C LEU A 506 -13.75 39.67 -9.30
N GLU A 507 -13.99 39.18 -10.51
CA GLU A 507 -15.33 39.20 -11.13
C GLU A 507 -16.29 38.28 -10.36
N VAL A 508 -15.87 37.06 -10.02
CA VAL A 508 -16.67 36.11 -9.20
C VAL A 508 -17.01 36.72 -7.83
N PHE A 509 -16.07 37.37 -7.17
CA PHE A 509 -16.35 38.05 -5.88
C PHE A 509 -17.35 39.19 -6.04
N ARG A 510 -17.24 39.95 -7.12
CA ARG A 510 -18.19 41.05 -7.42
C ARG A 510 -19.62 40.52 -7.69
N GLU A 511 -19.73 39.43 -8.43
CA GLU A 511 -21.02 38.75 -8.66
C GLU A 511 -21.65 38.21 -7.35
N LEU A 512 -20.82 37.81 -6.38
CA LEU A 512 -21.24 37.36 -5.06
C LEU A 512 -21.54 38.52 -4.09
N GLY A 513 -21.37 39.80 -4.54
CA GLY A 513 -21.65 40.99 -3.72
C GLY A 513 -20.51 41.37 -2.76
N TYR A 514 -19.30 40.87 -2.98
CA TYR A 514 -18.10 41.20 -2.17
C TYR A 514 -17.11 42.02 -3.01
N GLU A 515 -16.53 43.06 -2.42
CA GLU A 515 -15.47 43.85 -3.03
C GLU A 515 -14.12 43.53 -2.37
N ILE A 516 -13.17 43.00 -3.14
CA ILE A 516 -11.79 42.76 -2.68
C ILE A 516 -10.92 43.89 -3.25
N LYS A 517 -10.25 44.63 -2.36
CA LYS A 517 -9.18 45.57 -2.73
C LYS A 517 -7.85 44.80 -2.77
N VAL A 518 -7.25 44.72 -3.98
CA VAL A 518 -5.93 44.08 -4.21
C VAL A 518 -4.88 45.16 -4.45
#